data_84a0531a33b22040d5004835bd2978ab
#
_entry.id   84a0531a33b22040d5004835bd2978ab
#
_cell.length_a   1.000
_cell.length_b   1.000
_cell.length_c   1.000
_cell.angle_alpha   90.00
_cell.angle_beta   90.00
_cell.angle_gamma   90.00
#
_symmetry.space_group_name_H-M   'P 1'
#
loop_
_entity.id
_entity.type
_entity.pdbx_description
1 polymer ?
#
loop_
_entity_poly.entity_id
_entity_poly.type
_entity_poly.pdbx_seq_one_letter_code
_entity_poly.pdbx_strand_id
1 'polypeptide(L)'
;HTYGAQNTRSMSVLQLLSGNIGVPGGGVCALRGEPNVQGATDMGMLVNEQPAYLKWSNTTDRDTLAHWLSSQTYSDGYYTNKPKFMISQLKEWYGENATVENDYGYDWWPKVPSHDGSDWSEMSSFEKMKEGTMKGYYAWGMNPCHSAPNSGNVRRSMANCDWVVVVDQVITETASFWDAPDMNAEEIGTTCYFL
;
A
#
# COMPACT_ATOMS: atom_id res chain seq x y z
N HIS A 1 -2.41 -3.55 -16.53
CA HIS A 1 -2.31 -3.38 -18.00
C HIS A 1 -0.88 -3.52 -18.47
N THR A 2 -0.65 -4.32 -19.49
CA THR A 2 0.69 -4.59 -20.06
C THR A 2 1.42 -3.32 -20.51
N TYR A 3 0.70 -2.33 -21.02
CA TYR A 3 1.25 -1.07 -21.53
C TYR A 3 0.77 0.18 -20.79
N GLY A 4 0.25 0.03 -19.57
CA GLY A 4 -0.34 1.15 -18.82
C GLY A 4 0.62 2.32 -18.60
N ALA A 5 1.87 2.04 -18.20
CA ALA A 5 2.89 3.07 -17.99
C ALA A 5 3.26 3.78 -19.31
N GLN A 6 3.35 3.06 -20.44
CA GLN A 6 3.64 3.63 -21.75
C GLN A 6 2.49 4.54 -22.22
N ASN A 7 1.23 4.14 -21.99
CA ASN A 7 0.08 4.96 -22.33
C ASN A 7 0.11 6.29 -21.57
N THR A 8 0.32 6.24 -20.25
CA THR A 8 0.43 7.46 -19.42
C THR A 8 1.61 8.33 -19.88
N ARG A 9 2.75 7.72 -20.17
CA ARG A 9 3.93 8.44 -20.70
C ARG A 9 3.64 9.12 -22.04
N SER A 10 2.89 8.46 -22.93
CA SER A 10 2.52 9.02 -24.24
C SER A 10 1.68 10.30 -24.11
N MET A 11 0.79 10.36 -23.12
CA MET A 11 0.01 11.59 -22.82
C MET A 11 0.94 12.73 -22.39
N SER A 12 1.93 12.46 -21.53
CA SER A 12 2.93 13.45 -21.13
C SER A 12 3.80 13.91 -22.31
N VAL A 13 4.22 12.97 -23.16
CA VAL A 13 4.99 13.30 -24.40
C VAL A 13 4.18 14.17 -25.32
N LEU A 14 2.89 13.92 -25.51
CA LEU A 14 2.02 14.77 -26.33
C LEU A 14 1.97 16.20 -25.80
N GLN A 15 1.83 16.38 -24.47
CA GLN A 15 1.84 17.71 -23.86
C GLN A 15 3.19 18.43 -24.04
N LEU A 16 4.30 17.71 -23.97
CA LEU A 16 5.63 18.25 -24.24
C LEU A 16 5.77 18.70 -25.70
N LEU A 17 5.38 17.86 -26.64
CA LEU A 17 5.44 18.19 -28.08
C LEU A 17 4.54 19.36 -28.46
N SER A 18 3.43 19.53 -27.79
CA SER A 18 2.49 20.63 -27.98
C SER A 18 2.93 21.93 -27.28
N GLY A 19 4.06 21.92 -26.55
CA GLY A 19 4.56 23.08 -25.82
C GLY A 19 3.70 23.51 -24.64
N ASN A 20 2.85 22.62 -24.11
CA ASN A 20 1.90 22.93 -23.05
C ASN A 20 2.48 22.79 -21.63
N ILE A 21 3.69 22.26 -21.47
CA ILE A 21 4.33 22.13 -20.17
C ILE A 21 4.96 23.47 -19.74
N GLY A 22 4.64 23.92 -18.53
CA GLY A 22 5.15 25.20 -18.01
C GLY A 22 4.39 26.44 -18.48
N VAL A 23 3.28 26.28 -19.17
CA VAL A 23 2.39 27.36 -19.63
C VAL A 23 1.18 27.45 -18.69
N PRO A 24 0.74 28.67 -18.29
CA PRO A 24 -0.48 28.82 -17.49
C PRO A 24 -1.69 28.15 -18.16
N GLY A 25 -2.38 27.27 -17.43
CA GLY A 25 -3.50 26.47 -17.93
C GLY A 25 -3.10 25.22 -18.73
N GLY A 26 -1.81 25.02 -18.99
CA GLY A 26 -1.28 23.82 -19.64
C GLY A 26 -0.73 22.79 -18.63
N GLY A 27 -0.25 21.67 -19.14
CA GLY A 27 0.40 20.62 -18.35
C GLY A 27 -0.35 19.30 -18.32
N VAL A 28 0.04 18.43 -17.41
CA VAL A 28 -0.57 17.12 -17.18
C VAL A 28 -1.26 17.11 -15.82
N CYS A 29 -2.56 16.88 -15.79
CA CYS A 29 -3.35 16.73 -14.58
C CYS A 29 -3.77 15.27 -14.42
N ALA A 30 -3.24 14.59 -13.41
CA ALA A 30 -3.65 13.24 -13.08
C ALA A 30 -4.96 13.29 -12.26
N LEU A 31 -6.06 12.90 -12.88
CA LEU A 31 -7.34 12.71 -12.18
C LEU A 31 -7.25 11.40 -11.40
N ARG A 32 -7.01 11.50 -10.09
CA ARG A 32 -6.91 10.34 -9.20
C ARG A 32 -8.28 9.71 -9.00
N GLY A 33 -8.32 8.38 -8.81
CA GLY A 33 -9.56 7.66 -8.53
C GLY A 33 -10.15 8.02 -7.17
N GLU A 34 -9.29 8.04 -6.15
CA GLU A 34 -9.71 8.30 -4.77
C GLU A 34 -9.41 9.75 -4.35
N PRO A 35 -10.31 10.37 -3.55
CA PRO A 35 -10.06 11.69 -2.98
C PRO A 35 -8.82 11.67 -2.09
N ASN A 36 -7.98 12.71 -2.23
CA ASN A 36 -6.78 12.90 -1.42
C ASN A 36 -5.80 11.70 -1.39
N VAL A 37 -5.73 10.93 -2.47
CA VAL A 37 -4.77 9.81 -2.55
C VAL A 37 -3.32 10.26 -2.39
N GLN A 38 -2.98 11.49 -2.79
CA GLN A 38 -1.64 12.06 -2.57
C GLN A 38 -1.37 12.27 -1.08
N GLY A 39 -2.31 12.85 -0.33
CA GLY A 39 -2.19 13.00 1.11
C GLY A 39 -2.09 11.66 1.84
N ALA A 40 -2.85 10.66 1.43
CA ALA A 40 -2.75 9.31 1.94
C ALA A 40 -1.34 8.71 1.68
N THR A 41 -0.78 8.93 0.49
CA THR A 41 0.59 8.51 0.15
C THR A 41 1.63 9.25 0.99
N ASP A 42 1.47 10.58 1.18
CA ASP A 42 2.36 11.38 2.02
C ASP A 42 2.40 10.86 3.48
N MET A 43 1.29 10.35 3.96
CA MET A 43 1.16 9.77 5.30
C MET A 43 1.60 8.31 5.38
N GLY A 44 2.11 7.73 4.29
CA GLY A 44 2.64 6.37 4.27
C GLY A 44 1.58 5.28 4.32
N MET A 45 0.40 5.51 3.74
CA MET A 45 -0.66 4.49 3.68
C MET A 45 -0.45 3.45 2.57
N LEU A 46 0.56 3.63 1.73
CA LEU A 46 0.97 2.58 0.78
C LEU A 46 1.87 1.56 1.47
N VAL A 47 1.64 0.27 1.19
CA VAL A 47 2.35 -0.85 1.83
C VAL A 47 3.87 -0.79 1.74
N ASN A 48 4.41 -0.16 0.70
CA ASN A 48 5.85 -0.09 0.42
C ASN A 48 6.52 1.20 0.91
N GLU A 49 5.77 2.08 1.56
CA GLU A 49 6.25 3.40 1.96
C GLU A 49 5.76 3.78 3.36
N GLN A 50 6.48 4.68 3.97
CA GLN A 50 6.17 5.33 5.23
C GLN A 50 5.99 6.82 5.02
N PRO A 51 5.55 7.58 6.03
CA PRO A 51 5.46 9.02 5.93
C PRO A 51 6.73 9.64 5.32
N ALA A 52 6.58 10.68 4.52
CA ALA A 52 7.66 11.34 3.78
C ALA A 52 8.38 10.45 2.74
N TYR A 53 7.70 9.43 2.23
CA TYR A 53 8.24 8.50 1.21
C TYR A 53 9.47 7.73 1.69
N LEU A 54 9.58 7.51 2.99
CA LEU A 54 10.64 6.70 3.58
C LEU A 54 10.39 5.23 3.26
N LYS A 55 11.46 4.49 3.03
CA LYS A 55 11.38 3.04 2.80
C LYS A 55 11.37 2.30 4.11
N TRP A 56 10.65 1.17 4.16
CA TRP A 56 10.69 0.26 5.29
C TRP A 56 12.09 -0.30 5.51
N SER A 57 12.42 -0.56 6.76
CA SER A 57 13.54 -1.44 7.09
C SER A 57 13.25 -2.86 6.61
N ASN A 58 14.27 -3.63 6.32
CA ASN A 58 14.13 -5.02 5.91
C ASN A 58 15.29 -5.85 6.45
N THR A 59 15.29 -7.14 6.15
CA THR A 59 16.29 -8.09 6.65
C THR A 59 17.49 -8.26 5.71
N THR A 60 17.60 -7.46 4.64
CA THR A 60 18.63 -7.66 3.61
C THR A 60 19.56 -6.44 3.43
N ASP A 61 19.03 -5.35 2.90
CA ASP A 61 19.81 -4.17 2.51
C ASP A 61 19.49 -2.91 3.33
N ARG A 62 18.57 -3.01 4.28
CA ARG A 62 18.16 -1.96 5.24
C ARG A 62 17.93 -2.55 6.64
N ASP A 63 18.71 -3.53 6.99
CA ASP A 63 18.68 -4.25 8.28
C ASP A 63 19.24 -3.40 9.44
N THR A 64 20.18 -2.50 9.15
CA THR A 64 20.76 -1.53 10.09
C THR A 64 20.46 -0.10 9.66
N LEU A 65 20.54 0.86 10.61
CA LEU A 65 20.37 2.28 10.28
C LEU A 65 21.43 2.73 9.26
N ALA A 66 22.67 2.29 9.39
CA ALA A 66 23.74 2.64 8.47
C ALA A 66 23.44 2.17 7.03
N HIS A 67 22.96 0.95 6.86
CA HIS A 67 22.56 0.42 5.57
C HIS A 67 21.35 1.18 5.01
N TRP A 68 20.36 1.48 5.87
CA TRP A 68 19.20 2.27 5.45
C TRP A 68 19.63 3.64 4.94
N LEU A 69 20.44 4.38 5.71
CA LEU A 69 20.91 5.72 5.34
C LEU A 69 21.68 5.69 4.02
N SER A 70 22.56 4.72 3.82
CA SER A 70 23.32 4.58 2.57
C SER A 70 22.43 4.28 1.37
N SER A 71 21.37 3.50 1.54
CA SER A 71 20.42 3.16 0.49
C SER A 71 19.52 4.33 0.05
N GLN A 72 19.42 5.39 0.87
CA GLN A 72 18.55 6.54 0.65
C GLN A 72 19.34 7.84 0.42
N THR A 73 20.53 7.74 -0.15
CA THR A 73 21.35 8.91 -0.48
C THR A 73 21.00 9.43 -1.89
N TYR A 74 20.65 10.69 -1.96
CA TYR A 74 20.31 11.41 -3.20
C TYR A 74 21.16 12.67 -3.32
N SER A 75 21.54 13.03 -4.54
CA SER A 75 22.43 14.18 -4.80
C SER A 75 21.71 15.53 -4.73
N ASP A 76 20.41 15.53 -5.00
CA ASP A 76 19.63 16.78 -5.08
C ASP A 76 18.14 16.56 -4.79
N GLY A 77 17.42 17.65 -4.68
CA GLY A 77 15.98 17.70 -4.50
C GLY A 77 15.51 17.36 -3.07
N TYR A 78 14.20 17.17 -2.95
CA TYR A 78 13.52 16.88 -1.68
C TYR A 78 14.09 15.64 -0.97
N TYR A 79 14.42 14.61 -1.72
CA TYR A 79 14.85 13.33 -1.18
C TYR A 79 16.24 13.34 -0.54
N THR A 80 17.05 14.39 -0.73
CA THR A 80 18.31 14.57 0.01
C THR A 80 18.09 14.63 1.53
N ASN A 81 16.88 14.96 1.97
CA ASN A 81 16.51 15.05 3.37
C ASN A 81 16.00 13.73 3.98
N LYS A 82 15.84 12.66 3.19
CA LYS A 82 15.34 11.37 3.72
C LYS A 82 16.14 10.85 4.93
N PRO A 83 17.46 10.92 4.97
CA PRO A 83 18.22 10.56 6.17
C PRO A 83 17.80 11.33 7.42
N LYS A 84 17.55 12.62 7.30
CA LYS A 84 17.07 13.46 8.41
C LYS A 84 15.64 13.11 8.82
N PHE A 85 14.77 12.85 7.86
CA PHE A 85 13.38 12.45 8.11
C PHE A 85 13.31 11.10 8.84
N MET A 86 14.15 10.12 8.46
CA MET A 86 14.23 8.85 9.16
C MET A 86 14.58 9.04 10.64
N ILE A 87 15.64 9.79 10.93
CA ILE A 87 16.05 10.04 12.31
C ILE A 87 14.98 10.82 13.07
N SER A 88 14.34 11.81 12.44
CA SER A 88 13.23 12.56 13.05
C SER A 88 12.06 11.64 13.39
N GLN A 89 11.69 10.72 12.49
CA GLN A 89 10.63 9.76 12.72
C GLN A 89 10.93 8.81 13.87
N LEU A 90 12.14 8.28 13.94
CA LEU A 90 12.56 7.43 15.06
C LEU A 90 12.52 8.17 16.40
N LYS A 91 12.97 9.43 16.41
CA LYS A 91 12.92 10.28 17.61
C LYS A 91 11.49 10.62 18.02
N GLU A 92 10.60 10.85 17.07
CA GLU A 92 9.18 11.08 17.37
C GLU A 92 8.52 9.84 17.98
N TRP A 93 8.82 8.66 17.45
CA TRP A 93 8.23 7.41 17.92
C TRP A 93 8.76 6.94 19.27
N TYR A 94 10.07 7.09 19.51
CA TYR A 94 10.74 6.54 20.70
C TYR A 94 11.13 7.59 21.72
N GLY A 95 10.94 8.88 21.42
CA GLY A 95 11.16 9.98 22.35
C GLY A 95 12.60 10.00 22.90
N GLU A 96 12.73 10.16 24.20
CA GLU A 96 14.01 10.20 24.89
C GLU A 96 14.82 8.90 24.81
N ASN A 97 14.17 7.78 24.48
CA ASN A 97 14.85 6.50 24.30
C ASN A 97 15.61 6.40 22.95
N ALA A 98 15.32 7.29 21.99
CA ALA A 98 16.01 7.35 20.70
C ALA A 98 17.32 8.14 20.83
N THR A 99 18.42 7.45 21.10
CA THR A 99 19.74 8.07 21.29
C THR A 99 20.70 7.71 20.16
N VAL A 100 21.79 8.45 20.03
CA VAL A 100 22.84 8.17 19.03
C VAL A 100 23.47 6.80 19.28
N GLU A 101 23.65 6.42 20.54
CA GLU A 101 24.30 5.19 20.96
C GLU A 101 23.53 3.93 20.59
N ASN A 102 22.18 4.04 20.40
CA ASN A 102 21.34 2.92 20.01
C ASN A 102 20.74 3.09 18.60
N ASP A 103 21.42 3.87 17.74
CA ASP A 103 20.94 4.16 16.39
C ASP A 103 19.49 4.66 16.37
N TYR A 104 19.13 5.50 17.34
CA TYR A 104 17.79 6.06 17.55
C TYR A 104 16.69 5.02 17.71
N GLY A 105 17.01 3.82 18.19
CA GLY A 105 16.07 2.72 18.35
C GLY A 105 15.73 2.02 17.03
N TYR A 106 16.54 2.14 16.00
CA TYR A 106 16.30 1.52 14.70
C TYR A 106 16.08 0.01 14.77
N ASP A 107 16.76 -0.69 15.69
CA ASP A 107 16.62 -2.13 15.89
C ASP A 107 15.26 -2.52 16.51
N TRP A 108 14.56 -1.60 17.14
CA TRP A 108 13.21 -1.84 17.66
C TRP A 108 12.15 -1.78 16.56
N TRP A 109 12.52 -1.23 15.42
CA TRP A 109 11.63 -1.10 14.30
C TRP A 109 11.44 -2.43 13.56
N PRO A 110 10.19 -2.83 13.25
CA PRO A 110 9.95 -4.08 12.56
C PRO A 110 10.69 -4.17 11.22
N LYS A 111 11.42 -5.27 11.02
CA LYS A 111 12.07 -5.56 9.74
C LYS A 111 11.08 -6.27 8.84
N VAL A 112 10.62 -5.58 7.80
CA VAL A 112 9.73 -6.18 6.81
C VAL A 112 10.55 -7.10 5.91
N PRO A 113 10.10 -8.31 5.57
CA PRO A 113 10.77 -9.11 4.57
C PRO A 113 10.96 -8.28 3.28
N SER A 114 12.14 -8.37 2.67
CA SER A 114 12.37 -7.71 1.39
C SER A 114 11.41 -8.29 0.35
N HIS A 115 11.06 -7.48 -0.65
CA HIS A 115 10.37 -7.99 -1.83
C HIS A 115 11.33 -8.91 -2.60
N ASP A 116 11.31 -10.18 -2.28
CA ASP A 116 12.14 -11.25 -2.84
C ASP A 116 11.61 -11.76 -4.19
N GLY A 117 10.86 -10.93 -4.89
CA GLY A 117 10.13 -11.28 -6.11
C GLY A 117 8.69 -11.72 -5.86
N SER A 118 8.24 -11.79 -4.59
CA SER A 118 6.83 -12.05 -4.30
C SER A 118 5.95 -10.90 -4.77
N ASP A 119 4.79 -11.27 -5.30
CA ASP A 119 3.77 -10.34 -5.73
C ASP A 119 2.93 -9.89 -4.51
N TRP A 120 2.98 -8.59 -4.21
CA TRP A 120 2.24 -7.94 -3.12
C TRP A 120 1.01 -7.18 -3.64
N SER A 121 0.57 -7.49 -4.86
CA SER A 121 -0.65 -6.90 -5.41
C SER A 121 -1.90 -7.38 -4.68
N GLU A 122 -2.98 -6.63 -4.83
CA GLU A 122 -4.30 -7.02 -4.33
C GLU A 122 -4.72 -8.40 -4.86
N MET A 123 -4.46 -8.68 -6.13
CA MET A 123 -4.77 -9.98 -6.73
C MET A 123 -4.03 -11.13 -6.08
N SER A 124 -2.74 -10.96 -5.81
CA SER A 124 -1.94 -11.93 -5.07
C SER A 124 -2.46 -12.15 -3.65
N SER A 125 -2.97 -11.12 -3.00
CA SER A 125 -3.59 -11.23 -1.68
C SER A 125 -4.81 -12.15 -1.70
N PHE A 126 -5.67 -12.05 -2.71
CA PHE A 126 -6.81 -12.96 -2.86
C PHE A 126 -6.37 -14.40 -3.12
N GLU A 127 -5.33 -14.63 -3.90
CA GLU A 127 -4.80 -15.99 -4.09
C GLU A 127 -4.23 -16.56 -2.77
N LYS A 128 -3.52 -15.76 -1.98
CA LYS A 128 -3.01 -16.15 -0.65
C LYS A 128 -4.14 -16.45 0.35
N MET A 129 -5.26 -15.73 0.30
CA MET A 129 -6.46 -16.07 1.08
C MET A 129 -7.02 -17.43 0.63
N LYS A 130 -7.13 -17.64 -0.68
CA LYS A 130 -7.62 -18.90 -1.25
C LYS A 130 -6.74 -20.08 -0.89
N GLU A 131 -5.43 -19.89 -0.85
CA GLU A 131 -4.44 -20.89 -0.40
C GLU A 131 -4.46 -21.09 1.12
N GLY A 132 -5.17 -20.24 1.87
CA GLY A 132 -5.24 -20.29 3.33
C GLY A 132 -3.96 -19.82 4.03
N THR A 133 -3.04 -19.16 3.32
CA THR A 133 -1.84 -18.55 3.92
C THR A 133 -2.13 -17.18 4.52
N MET A 134 -3.11 -16.46 3.99
CA MET A 134 -3.64 -15.23 4.55
C MET A 134 -4.95 -15.53 5.29
N LYS A 135 -4.98 -15.33 6.59
CA LYS A 135 -6.05 -15.75 7.49
C LYS A 135 -7.11 -14.70 7.77
N GLY A 136 -6.82 -13.45 7.51
CA GLY A 136 -7.75 -12.37 7.77
C GLY A 136 -7.63 -11.24 6.76
N TYR A 137 -8.73 -10.51 6.58
CA TYR A 137 -8.79 -9.38 5.66
C TYR A 137 -9.51 -8.20 6.28
N TYR A 138 -8.99 -7.02 6.04
CA TYR A 138 -9.56 -5.77 6.50
C TYR A 138 -9.88 -4.86 5.31
N ALA A 139 -11.15 -4.70 4.97
CA ALA A 139 -11.62 -3.80 3.92
C ALA A 139 -12.07 -2.48 4.54
N TRP A 140 -11.36 -1.40 4.26
CA TRP A 140 -11.68 -0.08 4.79
C TRP A 140 -12.09 0.85 3.66
N GLY A 141 -13.41 1.15 3.55
CA GLY A 141 -13.94 2.00 2.49
C GLY A 141 -13.72 1.44 1.09
N MET A 142 -13.65 0.12 0.96
CA MET A 142 -13.46 -0.57 -0.32
C MET A 142 -14.45 -1.73 -0.45
N ASN A 143 -14.87 -1.98 -1.70
CA ASN A 143 -15.77 -3.07 -2.03
C ASN A 143 -15.14 -4.02 -3.08
N PRO A 144 -14.11 -4.81 -2.73
CA PRO A 144 -13.39 -5.66 -3.67
C PRO A 144 -14.26 -6.76 -4.28
N CYS A 145 -15.31 -7.23 -3.61
CA CYS A 145 -16.26 -8.17 -4.20
C CYS A 145 -17.02 -7.61 -5.41
N HIS A 146 -17.02 -6.28 -5.57
CA HIS A 146 -17.58 -5.59 -6.73
C HIS A 146 -16.51 -5.01 -7.65
N SER A 147 -15.53 -4.30 -7.09
CA SER A 147 -14.57 -3.50 -7.85
C SER A 147 -13.36 -4.28 -8.36
N ALA A 148 -12.97 -5.37 -7.69
CA ALA A 148 -11.82 -6.15 -8.11
C ALA A 148 -12.14 -7.08 -9.28
N PRO A 149 -11.15 -7.37 -10.15
CA PRO A 149 -11.34 -8.38 -11.21
C PRO A 149 -11.70 -9.74 -10.64
N ASN A 150 -12.57 -10.48 -11.33
CA ASN A 150 -13.01 -11.83 -10.96
C ASN A 150 -13.65 -11.90 -9.55
N SER A 151 -14.75 -11.17 -9.37
CA SER A 151 -15.46 -11.06 -8.08
C SER A 151 -15.85 -12.42 -7.47
N GLY A 152 -16.16 -13.43 -8.27
CA GLY A 152 -16.38 -14.79 -7.77
C GLY A 152 -15.15 -15.42 -7.11
N ASN A 153 -13.94 -15.15 -7.62
CA ASN A 153 -12.70 -15.59 -6.96
C ASN A 153 -12.48 -14.82 -5.65
N VAL A 154 -12.75 -13.52 -5.64
CA VAL A 154 -12.62 -12.68 -4.43
C VAL A 154 -13.53 -13.19 -3.31
N ARG A 155 -14.81 -13.47 -3.59
CA ARG A 155 -15.75 -14.03 -2.61
C ARG A 155 -15.26 -15.36 -2.05
N ARG A 156 -14.84 -16.29 -2.92
CA ARG A 156 -14.30 -17.60 -2.48
C ARG A 156 -13.01 -17.47 -1.67
N SER A 157 -12.19 -16.49 -1.99
CA SER A 157 -10.98 -16.19 -1.23
C SER A 157 -11.31 -15.69 0.19
N MET A 158 -12.27 -14.78 0.30
CA MET A 158 -12.76 -14.29 1.60
C MET A 158 -13.40 -15.40 2.44
N ALA A 159 -14.15 -16.30 1.79
CA ALA A 159 -14.77 -17.45 2.45
C ALA A 159 -13.76 -18.45 3.03
N ASN A 160 -12.50 -18.36 2.66
CA ASN A 160 -11.41 -19.19 3.18
C ASN A 160 -10.56 -18.51 4.26
N CYS A 161 -10.92 -17.28 4.65
CA CYS A 161 -10.32 -16.59 5.78
C CYS A 161 -10.97 -17.04 7.09
N ASP A 162 -10.28 -16.86 8.21
CA ASP A 162 -10.84 -17.04 9.55
C ASP A 162 -11.78 -15.87 9.89
N TRP A 163 -11.42 -14.66 9.44
CA TRP A 163 -12.22 -13.46 9.64
C TRP A 163 -12.05 -12.44 8.51
N VAL A 164 -13.12 -11.64 8.30
CA VAL A 164 -13.13 -10.46 7.43
C VAL A 164 -13.75 -9.30 8.22
N VAL A 165 -13.08 -8.15 8.23
CA VAL A 165 -13.61 -6.90 8.81
C VAL A 165 -13.87 -5.94 7.67
N VAL A 166 -15.10 -5.42 7.59
CA VAL A 166 -15.50 -4.41 6.61
C VAL A 166 -15.92 -3.14 7.35
N VAL A 167 -15.23 -2.04 7.05
CA VAL A 167 -15.60 -0.71 7.55
C VAL A 167 -16.14 0.09 6.39
N ASP A 168 -17.44 0.35 6.40
CA ASP A 168 -18.10 1.08 5.33
C ASP A 168 -19.39 1.77 5.83
N GLN A 169 -19.90 2.72 5.06
CA GLN A 169 -21.13 3.46 5.40
C GLN A 169 -22.40 2.66 5.15
N VAL A 170 -22.33 1.66 4.30
CA VAL A 170 -23.45 0.78 3.93
C VAL A 170 -22.96 -0.66 3.78
N ILE A 171 -23.88 -1.61 3.93
CA ILE A 171 -23.57 -3.02 3.66
C ILE A 171 -23.34 -3.18 2.15
N THR A 172 -22.10 -3.46 1.78
CA THR A 172 -21.67 -3.69 0.41
C THR A 172 -21.59 -5.18 0.11
N GLU A 173 -21.32 -5.55 -1.15
CA GLU A 173 -21.12 -6.95 -1.55
C GLU A 173 -19.94 -7.60 -0.81
N THR A 174 -18.96 -6.82 -0.38
CA THR A 174 -17.86 -7.32 0.46
C THR A 174 -18.34 -7.59 1.88
N ALA A 175 -19.23 -6.75 2.41
CA ALA A 175 -19.80 -6.94 3.75
C ALA A 175 -20.83 -8.07 3.82
N SER A 176 -21.30 -8.55 2.68
CA SER A 176 -22.30 -9.61 2.54
C SER A 176 -21.90 -10.69 1.53
N PHE A 177 -20.60 -10.95 1.38
CA PHE A 177 -20.07 -11.82 0.33
C PHE A 177 -20.64 -13.25 0.36
N TRP A 178 -21.06 -13.71 1.52
CA TRP A 178 -21.68 -15.04 1.74
C TRP A 178 -23.09 -15.16 1.17
N ASP A 179 -23.79 -14.04 0.96
CA ASP A 179 -25.17 -14.01 0.44
C ASP A 179 -25.22 -13.95 -1.11
N ALA A 180 -24.08 -14.07 -1.76
CA ALA A 180 -24.03 -14.06 -3.21
C ALA A 180 -24.57 -15.38 -3.80
N PRO A 181 -25.22 -15.35 -5.00
CA PRO A 181 -25.83 -16.54 -5.62
C PRO A 181 -24.87 -17.70 -5.88
N ASP A 182 -23.57 -17.45 -5.97
CA ASP A 182 -22.52 -18.45 -6.19
C ASP A 182 -21.86 -18.93 -4.89
N MET A 183 -22.43 -18.56 -3.73
CA MET A 183 -21.91 -18.91 -2.40
C MET A 183 -22.92 -19.77 -1.62
N ASN A 184 -22.44 -20.58 -0.71
CA ASN A 184 -23.26 -21.32 0.24
C ASN A 184 -22.88 -20.90 1.67
N ALA A 185 -23.72 -20.06 2.28
CA ALA A 185 -23.47 -19.50 3.59
C ALA A 185 -23.28 -20.56 4.70
N GLU A 186 -23.92 -21.73 4.58
CA GLU A 186 -23.84 -22.82 5.56
C GLU A 186 -22.45 -23.51 5.55
N GLU A 187 -21.70 -23.38 4.46
CA GLU A 187 -20.37 -23.98 4.30
C GLU A 187 -19.23 -23.01 4.63
N ILE A 188 -19.54 -21.72 4.88
CA ILE A 188 -18.55 -20.68 5.12
C ILE A 188 -18.25 -20.58 6.61
N GLY A 189 -16.98 -20.85 6.99
CA GLY A 189 -16.51 -20.71 8.36
C GLY A 189 -16.02 -19.33 8.75
N THR A 190 -15.94 -18.40 7.80
CA THR A 190 -15.42 -17.05 8.01
C THR A 190 -16.35 -16.19 8.86
N THR A 191 -15.84 -15.56 9.91
CA THR A 191 -16.59 -14.55 10.64
C THR A 191 -16.43 -13.19 9.96
N CYS A 192 -17.54 -12.57 9.56
CA CYS A 192 -17.54 -11.23 8.99
C CYS A 192 -18.03 -10.20 10.01
N TYR A 193 -17.21 -9.16 10.22
CA TYR A 193 -17.55 -8.02 11.08
C TYR A 193 -17.82 -6.81 10.19
N PHE A 194 -18.98 -6.18 10.38
CA PHE A 194 -19.31 -4.91 9.74
C PHE A 194 -19.29 -3.79 10.79
N LEU A 195 -18.55 -2.71 10.53
CA LEU A 195 -18.33 -1.57 11.43
C LEU A 195 -18.70 -0.25 10.75
#